data_0d03f0b2a8c44bd476681d1cd395f729
#
_entry.id   0d03f0b2a8c44bd476681d1cd395f729
#
_cell.length_a   1.000
_cell.length_b   1.000
_cell.length_c   1.000
_cell.angle_alpha   90.00
_cell.angle_beta   90.00
_cell.angle_gamma   90.00
#
_symmetry.space_group_name_H-M   'P 1'
#
loop_
_entity.id
_entity.type
_entity.pdbx_description
1 polymer ?
#
loop_
_entity_poly.entity_id
_entity_poly.type
_entity_poly.pdbx_seq_one_letter_code
_entity_poly.pdbx_strand_id
1 'polypeptide(L)'
;NALQGYKGTVGVYNYRTGEILCMVSTPRFDPADPPSYSWMDEHPDDYDGVYINRFLHAAYAPGSTFKLVTAAAALETIDGIENRRFYCEGSCVIAGETVVCNAVHGDISFEQALSQSCNVAFAQTAVELGAATLTKYAERIGITDSPAFDGLDTKRGNFRLDTKSDFEVGWAGVGQYTD
;
A
#
# COMPACT_ATOMS: atom_id res chain seq x y z
N ASN A 1 -6.40 6.63 21.61
CA ASN A 1 -4.94 6.77 21.87
C ASN A 1 -4.04 5.94 20.91
N ALA A 2 -4.61 5.32 19.84
CA ALA A 2 -3.83 4.51 18.91
C ALA A 2 -2.73 5.30 18.16
N LEU A 3 -2.91 6.62 18.00
CA LEU A 3 -1.96 7.51 17.33
C LEU A 3 -1.04 8.30 18.27
N GLN A 4 -1.08 8.03 19.57
CA GLN A 4 -0.26 8.78 20.53
C GLN A 4 1.24 8.57 20.24
N GLY A 5 1.96 9.66 19.97
CA GLY A 5 3.39 9.63 19.61
C GLY A 5 3.69 9.26 18.15
N TYR A 6 2.66 9.11 17.29
CA TYR A 6 2.83 8.81 15.88
C TYR A 6 2.16 9.87 14.99
N LYS A 7 2.78 10.17 13.85
CA LYS A 7 2.13 10.89 12.75
C LYS A 7 1.36 9.88 11.89
N GLY A 8 0.07 10.11 11.67
CA GLY A 8 -0.72 9.17 10.90
C GLY A 8 -2.21 9.44 10.95
N THR A 9 -3.00 8.44 10.57
CA THR A 9 -4.45 8.52 10.55
C THR A 9 -5.10 7.22 10.98
N VAL A 10 -6.28 7.32 11.58
CA VAL A 10 -7.17 6.19 11.85
C VAL A 10 -8.55 6.53 11.29
N GLY A 11 -9.09 5.64 10.47
CA GLY A 11 -10.46 5.68 10.00
C GLY A 11 -11.24 4.47 10.49
N VAL A 12 -12.50 4.68 10.85
CA VAL A 12 -13.44 3.62 11.16
C VAL A 12 -14.66 3.80 10.26
N TYR A 13 -15.02 2.77 9.53
CA TYR A 13 -16.14 2.81 8.61
C TYR A 13 -16.98 1.54 8.68
N ASN A 14 -18.23 1.68 8.33
CA ASN A 14 -19.13 0.54 8.17
C ASN A 14 -18.84 -0.14 6.82
N TYR A 15 -18.28 -1.33 6.86
CA TYR A 15 -17.88 -2.05 5.65
C TYR A 15 -19.06 -2.45 4.73
N ARG A 16 -20.30 -2.41 5.23
CA ARG A 16 -21.49 -2.73 4.44
C ARG A 16 -22.09 -1.51 3.75
N THR A 17 -22.03 -0.35 4.39
CA THR A 17 -22.67 0.88 3.89
C THR A 17 -21.67 1.87 3.33
N GLY A 18 -20.37 1.74 3.66
CA GLY A 18 -19.33 2.72 3.36
C GLY A 18 -19.35 3.94 4.29
N GLU A 19 -20.31 4.04 5.23
CA GLU A 19 -20.43 5.17 6.15
C GLU A 19 -19.18 5.30 7.02
N ILE A 20 -18.58 6.49 7.06
CA ILE A 20 -17.44 6.81 7.92
C ILE A 20 -17.95 7.17 9.31
N LEU A 21 -17.58 6.37 10.29
CA LEU A 21 -17.97 6.54 11.68
C LEU A 21 -16.96 7.38 12.45
N CYS A 22 -15.69 7.36 12.06
CA CYS A 22 -14.63 8.12 12.70
C CYS A 22 -13.47 8.32 11.73
N MET A 23 -12.86 9.50 11.80
CA MET A 23 -11.68 9.86 11.02
C MET A 23 -10.82 10.78 11.88
N VAL A 24 -9.59 10.35 12.20
CA VAL A 24 -8.66 11.08 13.07
C VAL A 24 -7.29 11.11 12.42
N SER A 25 -6.67 12.28 12.43
CA SER A 25 -5.29 12.50 11.97
C SER A 25 -4.43 13.07 13.09
N THR A 26 -3.13 12.80 13.06
CA THR A 26 -2.11 13.38 13.92
C THR A 26 -0.92 13.88 13.08
N PRO A 27 -0.23 14.97 13.46
CA PRO A 27 -0.56 15.86 14.57
C PRO A 27 -1.93 16.52 14.42
N ARG A 28 -2.47 17.02 15.49
CA ARG A 28 -3.77 17.69 15.54
C ARG A 28 -3.63 19.02 16.30
N PHE A 29 -4.59 19.91 16.11
CA PHE A 29 -4.68 21.18 16.84
C PHE A 29 -6.06 21.32 17.49
N ASP A 30 -6.16 22.26 18.43
CA ASP A 30 -7.45 22.69 18.96
C ASP A 30 -8.09 23.70 17.99
N PRO A 31 -9.27 23.42 17.40
CA PRO A 31 -9.92 24.36 16.49
C PRO A 31 -10.30 25.70 17.14
N ALA A 32 -10.42 25.75 18.48
CA ALA A 32 -10.68 26.97 19.23
C ALA A 32 -9.41 27.84 19.40
N ASP A 33 -8.22 27.23 19.30
CA ASP A 33 -6.93 27.90 19.42
C ASP A 33 -5.95 27.33 18.38
N PRO A 34 -6.14 27.62 17.08
CA PRO A 34 -5.31 27.10 16.03
C PRO A 34 -3.90 27.72 16.08
N PRO A 35 -2.83 26.92 15.91
CA PRO A 35 -1.47 27.43 15.92
C PRO A 35 -1.25 28.40 14.75
N SER A 36 -0.51 29.49 14.98
CA SER A 36 -0.10 30.40 13.92
C SER A 36 0.96 29.74 13.01
N TYR A 37 1.02 30.18 11.73
CA TYR A 37 2.03 29.68 10.80
C TYR A 37 3.46 29.93 11.30
N SER A 38 3.72 31.09 11.90
CA SER A 38 5.05 31.40 12.45
C SER A 38 5.42 30.45 13.59
N TRP A 39 4.46 30.10 14.42
CA TRP A 39 4.70 29.18 15.52
C TRP A 39 4.92 27.73 15.03
N MET A 40 4.23 27.31 13.99
CA MET A 40 4.44 26.02 13.35
C MET A 40 5.81 25.89 12.67
N ASP A 41 6.30 26.98 12.05
CA ASP A 41 7.63 27.02 11.43
C ASP A 41 8.77 26.91 12.48
N GLU A 42 8.53 27.41 13.69
CA GLU A 42 9.45 27.27 14.82
C GLU A 42 9.39 25.88 15.49
N HIS A 43 8.30 25.12 15.27
CA HIS A 43 8.04 23.81 15.90
C HIS A 43 7.65 22.75 14.82
N PRO A 44 8.48 22.52 13.81
CA PRO A 44 8.11 21.68 12.67
C PRO A 44 7.84 20.23 13.05
N ASP A 45 8.52 19.70 14.06
CA ASP A 45 8.35 18.31 14.51
C ASP A 45 6.96 18.05 15.12
N ASP A 46 6.38 19.08 15.77
CA ASP A 46 5.10 18.97 16.45
C ASP A 46 3.91 19.21 15.51
N TYR A 47 4.07 20.08 14.49
CA TYR A 47 2.95 20.57 13.69
C TYR A 47 3.06 20.33 12.19
N ASP A 48 4.07 19.58 11.72
CA ASP A 48 4.20 19.24 10.31
C ASP A 48 2.94 18.57 9.76
N GLY A 49 2.28 19.27 8.84
CA GLY A 49 1.05 18.82 8.21
C GLY A 49 -0.16 18.75 9.16
N VAL A 50 -0.21 19.57 10.24
CA VAL A 50 -1.30 19.60 11.23
C VAL A 50 -2.67 19.91 10.60
N TYR A 51 -2.69 20.71 9.52
CA TYR A 51 -3.92 21.05 8.78
C TYR A 51 -4.30 20.01 7.71
N ILE A 52 -3.49 18.96 7.52
CA ILE A 52 -3.79 17.91 6.55
C ILE A 52 -4.65 16.83 7.20
N ASN A 53 -5.86 16.64 6.69
CA ASN A 53 -6.60 15.42 6.98
C ASN A 53 -5.95 14.25 6.24
N ARG A 54 -5.09 13.51 6.92
CA ARG A 54 -4.30 12.43 6.32
C ARG A 54 -5.15 11.25 5.84
N PHE A 55 -6.35 11.11 6.35
CA PHE A 55 -7.26 10.08 5.86
C PHE A 55 -7.74 10.36 4.43
N LEU A 56 -7.96 11.65 4.12
CA LEU A 56 -8.47 12.08 2.82
C LEU A 56 -7.38 12.54 1.85
N HIS A 57 -6.31 13.17 2.38
CA HIS A 57 -5.36 13.93 1.56
C HIS A 57 -3.91 13.42 1.61
N ALA A 58 -3.61 12.34 2.33
CA ALA A 58 -2.30 11.71 2.26
C ALA A 58 -2.32 10.49 1.33
N ALA A 59 -1.19 10.24 0.68
CA ALA A 59 -0.94 9.01 -0.06
C ALA A 59 0.27 8.31 0.58
N TYR A 60 0.17 7.01 0.76
CA TYR A 60 1.19 6.18 1.36
C TYR A 60 1.51 5.01 0.44
N ALA A 61 2.76 4.54 0.48
CA ALA A 61 3.09 3.25 -0.12
C ALA A 61 2.25 2.17 0.57
N PRO A 62 1.51 1.34 -0.19
CA PRO A 62 0.59 0.36 0.38
C PRO A 62 1.31 -0.76 1.14
N GLY A 63 2.59 -1.00 0.84
CA GLY A 63 3.33 -2.11 1.39
C GLY A 63 2.64 -3.44 1.10
N SER A 64 2.74 -4.38 2.03
CA SER A 64 2.21 -5.74 1.86
C SER A 64 0.69 -5.83 1.67
N THR A 65 -0.07 -4.76 1.87
CA THR A 65 -1.49 -4.76 1.53
C THR A 65 -1.73 -4.83 0.01
N PHE A 66 -0.78 -4.35 -0.80
CA PHE A 66 -0.85 -4.47 -2.26
C PHE A 66 -0.80 -5.92 -2.76
N LYS A 67 -0.26 -6.85 -1.98
CA LYS A 67 -0.27 -8.28 -2.32
C LYS A 67 -1.68 -8.83 -2.53
N LEU A 68 -2.71 -8.20 -1.96
CA LEU A 68 -4.10 -8.55 -2.24
C LEU A 68 -4.46 -8.26 -3.71
N VAL A 69 -3.95 -7.16 -4.27
CA VAL A 69 -4.14 -6.80 -5.68
C VAL A 69 -3.40 -7.79 -6.58
N THR A 70 -2.14 -8.06 -6.25
CA THR A 70 -1.31 -9.04 -6.97
C THR A 70 -1.93 -10.44 -6.91
N ALA A 71 -2.46 -10.85 -5.74
CA ALA A 71 -3.14 -12.14 -5.59
C ALA A 71 -4.42 -12.22 -6.43
N ALA A 72 -5.24 -11.16 -6.41
CA ALA A 72 -6.45 -11.11 -7.23
C ALA A 72 -6.12 -11.19 -8.73
N ALA A 73 -5.10 -10.44 -9.19
CA ALA A 73 -4.63 -10.51 -10.56
C ALA A 73 -4.16 -11.92 -10.92
N ALA A 74 -3.36 -12.54 -10.05
CA ALA A 74 -2.81 -13.88 -10.29
C ALA A 74 -3.92 -14.95 -10.37
N LEU A 75 -4.88 -14.92 -9.44
CA LEU A 75 -5.99 -15.86 -9.41
C LEU A 75 -6.92 -15.74 -10.63
N GLU A 76 -7.03 -14.54 -11.22
CA GLU A 76 -7.88 -14.31 -12.38
C GLU A 76 -7.13 -14.54 -13.72
N THR A 77 -5.79 -14.54 -13.76
CA THR A 77 -5.04 -14.53 -15.02
C THR A 77 -3.95 -15.58 -15.16
N ILE A 78 -3.57 -16.27 -14.08
CA ILE A 78 -2.55 -17.32 -14.11
C ILE A 78 -3.21 -18.65 -13.78
N ASP A 79 -3.33 -19.52 -14.78
CA ASP A 79 -3.93 -20.83 -14.62
C ASP A 79 -3.21 -21.68 -13.55
N GLY A 80 -3.96 -22.20 -12.60
CA GLY A 80 -3.47 -23.12 -11.57
C GLY A 80 -2.58 -22.49 -10.51
N ILE A 81 -2.54 -21.15 -10.40
CA ILE A 81 -1.73 -20.43 -9.39
C ILE A 81 -2.08 -20.86 -7.96
N GLU A 82 -3.34 -21.18 -7.68
CA GLU A 82 -3.84 -21.64 -6.38
C GLU A 82 -3.18 -22.95 -5.92
N ASN A 83 -2.72 -23.77 -6.87
CA ASN A 83 -2.03 -25.04 -6.60
C ASN A 83 -0.51 -24.90 -6.68
N ARG A 84 0.02 -23.74 -7.03
CA ARG A 84 1.45 -23.50 -7.17
C ARG A 84 2.17 -23.49 -5.83
N ARG A 85 3.39 -24.02 -5.84
CA ARG A 85 4.30 -23.97 -4.71
C ARG A 85 5.43 -22.98 -5.00
N PHE A 86 5.88 -22.33 -3.95
CA PHE A 86 7.01 -21.40 -3.95
C PHE A 86 8.04 -21.83 -2.91
N TYR A 87 9.30 -21.59 -3.23
CA TYR A 87 10.37 -21.85 -2.29
C TYR A 87 11.05 -20.54 -1.89
N CYS A 88 11.05 -20.23 -0.60
CA CYS A 88 11.57 -18.98 -0.05
C CYS A 88 12.69 -19.24 0.97
N GLU A 89 13.91 -18.89 0.60
CA GLU A 89 15.10 -18.94 1.47
C GLU A 89 15.39 -17.60 2.18
N GLY A 90 14.37 -16.69 2.26
CA GLY A 90 14.52 -15.35 2.84
C GLY A 90 14.89 -14.29 1.81
N SER A 91 15.22 -14.67 0.58
CA SER A 91 15.45 -13.77 -0.55
C SER A 91 15.37 -14.51 -1.88
N CYS A 92 15.28 -13.76 -2.98
CA CYS A 92 15.50 -14.27 -4.33
C CYS A 92 16.18 -13.20 -5.18
N VAL A 93 16.74 -13.59 -6.32
CA VAL A 93 17.33 -12.66 -7.30
C VAL A 93 16.38 -12.53 -8.49
N ILE A 94 16.05 -11.29 -8.86
CA ILE A 94 15.26 -10.95 -10.03
C ILE A 94 16.04 -9.91 -10.84
N ALA A 95 16.29 -10.19 -12.11
CA ALA A 95 17.06 -9.33 -13.02
C ALA A 95 18.44 -8.88 -12.46
N GLY A 96 19.07 -9.73 -11.66
CA GLY A 96 20.39 -9.46 -11.04
C GLY A 96 20.34 -8.71 -9.71
N GLU A 97 19.17 -8.30 -9.26
CA GLU A 97 18.97 -7.60 -7.98
C GLU A 97 18.24 -8.46 -6.94
N THR A 98 18.48 -8.20 -5.65
CA THR A 98 17.97 -9.05 -4.57
C THR A 98 16.68 -8.51 -3.99
N VAL A 99 15.61 -9.32 -4.06
CA VAL A 99 14.37 -9.13 -3.31
C VAL A 99 14.50 -9.83 -1.96
N VAL A 100 14.44 -9.06 -0.87
CA VAL A 100 14.55 -9.61 0.50
C VAL A 100 13.16 -9.91 1.05
N CYS A 101 13.02 -11.05 1.72
CA CYS A 101 11.81 -11.43 2.44
C CYS A 101 11.96 -11.16 3.94
N ASN A 102 10.82 -11.08 4.64
CA ASN A 102 10.76 -10.88 6.09
C ASN A 102 11.18 -12.12 6.90
N ALA A 103 11.17 -13.32 6.28
CA ALA A 103 11.59 -14.57 6.90
C ALA A 103 11.96 -15.62 5.84
N VAL A 104 12.56 -16.71 6.26
CA VAL A 104 12.70 -17.95 5.49
C VAL A 104 11.39 -18.73 5.66
N HIS A 105 10.64 -18.91 4.57
CA HIS A 105 9.34 -19.60 4.61
C HIS A 105 9.42 -21.06 4.13
N GLY A 106 10.53 -21.44 3.47
CA GLY A 106 10.69 -22.75 2.87
C GLY A 106 9.73 -23.01 1.71
N ASP A 107 9.24 -24.23 1.60
CA ASP A 107 8.29 -24.66 0.58
C ASP A 107 6.86 -24.36 1.02
N ILE A 108 6.21 -23.39 0.38
CA ILE A 108 4.88 -22.87 0.74
C ILE A 108 3.93 -22.83 -0.47
N SER A 109 2.62 -23.00 -0.21
CA SER A 109 1.58 -22.77 -1.23
C SER A 109 1.36 -21.29 -1.47
N PHE A 110 0.62 -20.94 -2.55
CA PHE A 110 0.22 -19.57 -2.83
C PHE A 110 -0.60 -18.94 -1.69
N GLU A 111 -1.53 -19.70 -1.11
CA GLU A 111 -2.31 -19.29 0.07
C GLU A 111 -1.42 -19.01 1.28
N GLN A 112 -0.46 -19.91 1.56
CA GLN A 112 0.52 -19.72 2.63
C GLN A 112 1.42 -18.51 2.36
N ALA A 113 1.82 -18.29 1.10
CA ALA A 113 2.60 -17.10 0.72
C ALA A 113 1.86 -15.80 1.00
N LEU A 114 0.53 -15.75 0.76
CA LEU A 114 -0.29 -14.60 1.09
C LEU A 114 -0.41 -14.42 2.63
N SER A 115 -0.76 -15.48 3.35
CA SER A 115 -0.98 -15.42 4.79
C SER A 115 0.29 -15.08 5.58
N GLN A 116 1.47 -15.51 5.09
CA GLN A 116 2.78 -15.21 5.69
C GLN A 116 3.44 -13.97 5.09
N SER A 117 2.75 -13.31 4.14
CA SER A 117 3.25 -12.11 3.48
C SER A 117 4.63 -12.29 2.79
N CYS A 118 4.84 -13.42 2.11
CA CYS A 118 6.10 -13.76 1.47
C CYS A 118 6.44 -12.84 0.30
N ASN A 119 7.52 -12.04 0.42
CA ASN A 119 7.95 -11.15 -0.65
C ASN A 119 8.47 -11.91 -1.86
N VAL A 120 9.18 -13.02 -1.65
CA VAL A 120 9.74 -13.84 -2.75
C VAL A 120 8.64 -14.37 -3.67
N ALA A 121 7.62 -15.01 -3.11
CA ALA A 121 6.52 -15.56 -3.90
C ALA A 121 5.76 -14.46 -4.65
N PHE A 122 5.48 -13.34 -3.99
CA PHE A 122 4.73 -12.23 -4.61
C PHE A 122 5.53 -11.43 -5.62
N ALA A 123 6.83 -11.25 -5.43
CA ALA A 123 7.69 -10.63 -6.45
C ALA A 123 7.78 -11.50 -7.71
N GLN A 124 7.99 -12.81 -7.57
CA GLN A 124 7.99 -13.75 -8.70
C GLN A 124 6.64 -13.76 -9.44
N THR A 125 5.54 -13.79 -8.69
CA THR A 125 4.19 -13.72 -9.26
C THR A 125 3.95 -12.40 -10.00
N ALA A 126 4.41 -11.28 -9.45
CA ALA A 126 4.29 -9.97 -10.06
C ALA A 126 5.05 -9.86 -11.39
N VAL A 127 6.26 -10.41 -11.46
CA VAL A 127 7.04 -10.47 -12.71
C VAL A 127 6.30 -11.28 -13.77
N GLU A 128 5.71 -12.41 -13.40
CA GLU A 128 4.92 -13.23 -14.33
C GLU A 128 3.66 -12.50 -14.83
N LEU A 129 2.98 -11.76 -13.97
CA LEU A 129 1.83 -10.91 -14.33
C LEU A 129 2.22 -9.78 -15.27
N GLY A 130 3.38 -9.19 -15.05
CA GLY A 130 3.90 -8.03 -15.75
C GLY A 130 3.26 -6.71 -15.36
N ALA A 131 3.93 -5.61 -15.70
CA ALA A 131 3.55 -4.25 -15.34
C ALA A 131 2.12 -3.88 -15.80
N ALA A 132 1.76 -4.24 -17.03
CA ALA A 132 0.45 -3.92 -17.61
C ALA A 132 -0.72 -4.55 -16.83
N THR A 133 -0.57 -5.83 -16.42
CA THR A 133 -1.60 -6.52 -15.63
C THR A 133 -1.72 -5.89 -14.23
N LEU A 134 -0.59 -5.66 -13.55
CA LEU A 134 -0.61 -5.01 -12.24
C LEU A 134 -1.26 -3.63 -12.27
N THR A 135 -0.93 -2.81 -13.28
CA THR A 135 -1.55 -1.48 -13.48
C THR A 135 -3.06 -1.60 -13.66
N LYS A 136 -3.51 -2.50 -14.54
CA LYS A 136 -4.94 -2.74 -14.78
C LYS A 136 -5.68 -3.11 -13.49
N TYR A 137 -5.09 -3.96 -12.64
CA TYR A 137 -5.75 -4.38 -11.40
C TYR A 137 -5.70 -3.29 -10.32
N ALA A 138 -4.62 -2.50 -10.24
CA ALA A 138 -4.56 -1.32 -9.39
C ALA A 138 -5.64 -0.28 -9.74
N GLU A 139 -5.88 -0.06 -11.05
CA GLU A 139 -6.97 0.79 -11.53
C GLU A 139 -8.36 0.21 -11.19
N ARG A 140 -8.57 -1.09 -11.44
CA ARG A 140 -9.86 -1.75 -11.17
C ARG A 140 -10.31 -1.68 -9.72
N ILE A 141 -9.38 -1.67 -8.77
CA ILE A 141 -9.72 -1.56 -7.34
C ILE A 141 -9.75 -0.11 -6.85
N GLY A 142 -9.54 0.87 -7.73
CA GLY A 142 -9.67 2.29 -7.44
C GLY A 142 -8.43 2.94 -6.80
N ILE A 143 -7.24 2.33 -6.85
CA ILE A 143 -6.00 2.96 -6.32
C ILE A 143 -5.73 4.29 -7.04
N THR A 144 -6.02 4.38 -8.33
CA THR A 144 -5.77 5.58 -9.14
C THR A 144 -6.95 6.54 -9.17
N ASP A 145 -7.99 6.28 -8.41
CA ASP A 145 -9.17 7.12 -8.34
C ASP A 145 -9.03 8.20 -7.26
N SER A 146 -9.91 9.20 -7.37
CA SER A 146 -10.18 10.18 -6.33
C SER A 146 -11.65 10.01 -5.93
N PRO A 147 -11.97 9.10 -5.00
CA PRO A 147 -13.34 8.82 -4.65
C PRO A 147 -14.03 10.09 -4.11
N ALA A 148 -15.22 10.38 -4.62
CA ALA A 148 -16.06 11.45 -4.10
C ALA A 148 -16.61 11.06 -2.73
N PHE A 149 -16.59 11.99 -1.79
CA PHE A 149 -16.91 11.74 -0.41
C PHE A 149 -17.71 12.91 0.18
N ASP A 150 -19.02 12.89 0.04
CA ASP A 150 -19.97 13.90 0.56
C ASP A 150 -19.49 15.37 0.38
N GLY A 151 -18.97 15.70 -0.80
CA GLY A 151 -18.45 17.04 -1.10
C GLY A 151 -17.05 17.33 -0.55
N LEU A 152 -16.37 16.32 0.01
CA LEU A 152 -14.96 16.40 0.38
C LEU A 152 -14.08 15.88 -0.75
N ASP A 153 -13.05 16.65 -1.08
CA ASP A 153 -12.02 16.22 -2.02
C ASP A 153 -11.12 15.16 -1.36
N THR A 154 -10.70 14.19 -2.15
CA THR A 154 -9.74 13.18 -1.70
C THR A 154 -8.48 13.20 -2.55
N LYS A 155 -7.37 12.81 -1.97
CA LYS A 155 -6.12 12.65 -2.72
C LYS A 155 -6.27 11.49 -3.70
N ARG A 156 -6.00 11.77 -4.97
CA ARG A 156 -5.86 10.72 -5.97
C ARG A 156 -4.64 9.86 -5.66
N GLY A 157 -4.81 8.55 -5.66
CA GLY A 157 -3.69 7.62 -5.58
C GLY A 157 -2.88 7.61 -6.88
N ASN A 158 -1.66 7.11 -6.79
CA ASN A 158 -0.77 6.94 -7.93
C ASN A 158 -0.27 5.50 -7.98
N PHE A 159 -0.37 4.89 -9.15
CA PHE A 159 0.30 3.64 -9.47
C PHE A 159 0.82 3.75 -10.90
N ARG A 160 2.10 4.04 -11.03
CA ARG A 160 2.79 4.14 -12.32
C ARG A 160 3.91 3.13 -12.34
N LEU A 161 3.88 2.25 -13.32
CA LEU A 161 4.86 1.20 -13.50
C LEU A 161 5.39 1.27 -14.93
N ASP A 162 6.02 2.40 -15.25
CA ASP A 162 6.59 2.70 -16.58
C ASP A 162 8.00 2.10 -16.71
N THR A 163 8.19 0.87 -16.22
CA THR A 163 9.49 0.22 -16.18
C THR A 163 9.52 -1.03 -17.06
N LYS A 164 10.73 -1.38 -17.52
CA LYS A 164 11.04 -2.67 -18.15
C LYS A 164 11.85 -3.57 -17.21
N SER A 165 12.13 -3.12 -15.99
CA SER A 165 12.87 -3.88 -15.00
C SER A 165 11.95 -4.87 -14.27
N ASP A 166 12.21 -6.15 -14.43
CA ASP A 166 11.49 -7.20 -13.69
C ASP A 166 11.66 -7.05 -12.17
N PHE A 167 12.78 -6.50 -11.71
CA PHE A 167 13.00 -6.21 -10.30
C PHE A 167 12.01 -5.17 -9.77
N GLU A 168 11.85 -4.05 -10.50
CA GLU A 168 10.88 -3.01 -10.14
C GLU A 168 9.44 -3.52 -10.20
N VAL A 169 9.10 -4.32 -11.23
CA VAL A 169 7.80 -4.99 -11.31
C VAL A 169 7.58 -5.90 -10.11
N GLY A 170 8.57 -6.68 -9.73
CA GLY A 170 8.53 -7.53 -8.54
C GLY A 170 8.27 -6.74 -7.26
N TRP A 171 9.02 -5.65 -7.05
CA TRP A 171 8.83 -4.76 -5.88
C TRP A 171 7.48 -4.04 -5.89
N ALA A 172 6.99 -3.62 -7.06
CA ALA A 172 5.66 -3.04 -7.19
C ALA A 172 4.57 -4.03 -6.76
N GLY A 173 4.68 -5.30 -7.16
CA GLY A 173 3.73 -6.36 -6.76
C GLY A 173 3.75 -6.69 -5.27
N VAL A 174 4.84 -6.37 -4.57
CA VAL A 174 4.96 -6.44 -3.11
C VAL A 174 4.43 -5.16 -2.42
N GLY A 175 4.23 -4.06 -3.19
CA GLY A 175 3.77 -2.78 -2.69
C GLY A 175 4.87 -1.88 -2.12
N GLN A 176 6.11 -2.13 -2.51
CA GLN A 176 7.28 -1.39 -2.02
C GLN A 176 7.91 -0.46 -3.07
N TYR A 177 7.40 -0.48 -4.29
CA TYR A 177 7.85 0.43 -5.34
C TYR A 177 7.23 1.81 -5.13
N THR A 178 8.06 2.83 -5.07
CA THR A 178 7.67 4.24 -4.99
C THR A 178 8.46 5.02 -6.04
N ASP A 179 7.79 5.72 -6.93
CA ASP A 179 8.37 6.79 -7.73
C ASP A 179 8.56 8.05 -6.87
#